data_567719b2caf35d9aa7c036f52b28fcfb
#
_entry.id   567719b2caf35d9aa7c036f52b28fcfb
#
_cell.length_a   1.000
_cell.length_b   1.000
_cell.length_c   1.000
_cell.angle_alpha   90.00
_cell.angle_beta   90.00
_cell.angle_gamma   90.00
#
_symmetry.space_group_name_H-M   'P 1'
#
loop_
_entity.id
_entity.type
_entity.pdbx_description
1 polymer ?
#
loop_
_entity_poly.entity_id
_entity_poly.type
_entity_poly.pdbx_seq_one_letter_code
_entity_poly.pdbx_strand_id
1 'polypeptide(L)'
;MVKETVVFALTSSTDLAKSICDKLGLPLGKIKVEHFADGEILVEPQESVRGRSVFIVQSTCTPVTEHIMEVLICIDACKRASAGEINVIMPYYGYARQDRKAAPRQPITSKLVANLLQVAGANRVITFDLHAAQIQGYFDIPIDDLTTVPMIGKYFAEKNFPSDEVVVVSPDHGGVVRARKLADILDAPIAIIDKRRPKPNMVEAQNVIGDVDGKICIVIDDICDTAGTLCAGCKILKDHGAKEVYVGISHGIFSRDAVDKIENSVIKEMVISDTIPFPEEKQAKSTKIKVLSVADMLADTIDAIENHTPVSLVYEAYKNH
;
A
#
# COMPACT_ATOMS: atom_id res chain seq x y z
N MET A 1 -31.72 10.82 8.29
CA MET A 1 -30.95 10.61 9.54
C MET A 1 -29.52 10.43 9.09
N VAL A 2 -28.60 11.26 9.54
CA VAL A 2 -27.18 11.11 9.30
C VAL A 2 -26.78 9.79 9.97
N LYS A 3 -26.27 8.81 9.22
CA LYS A 3 -25.67 7.61 9.81
C LYS A 3 -24.46 8.08 10.64
N GLU A 4 -24.48 7.84 11.93
CA GLU A 4 -23.28 8.11 12.72
C GLU A 4 -22.14 7.20 12.29
N THR A 5 -21.04 7.79 11.89
CA THR A 5 -19.82 7.07 11.49
C THR A 5 -19.06 6.60 12.72
N VAL A 6 -18.52 5.39 12.67
CA VAL A 6 -17.56 4.90 13.64
C VAL A 6 -16.37 4.26 12.92
N VAL A 7 -15.16 4.58 13.37
CA VAL A 7 -13.91 4.02 12.85
C VAL A 7 -13.28 3.15 13.91
N PHE A 8 -13.12 1.87 13.64
CA PHE A 8 -12.42 0.91 14.49
C PHE A 8 -11.01 0.65 13.95
N ALA A 9 -10.04 0.66 14.86
CA ALA A 9 -8.69 0.20 14.59
C ALA A 9 -8.53 -1.24 15.04
N LEU A 10 -8.03 -2.11 14.18
CA LEU A 10 -7.52 -3.40 14.60
C LEU A 10 -5.99 -3.33 14.83
N THR A 11 -5.38 -4.44 15.21
CA THR A 11 -4.06 -4.45 15.84
C THR A 11 -2.93 -3.84 15.03
N SER A 12 -2.94 -4.00 13.69
CA SER A 12 -1.87 -3.48 12.82
C SER A 12 -2.00 -2.00 12.46
N SER A 13 -3.14 -1.37 12.70
CA SER A 13 -3.43 -0.05 12.11
C SER A 13 -3.91 0.99 13.12
N THR A 14 -3.56 0.84 14.39
CA THR A 14 -4.03 1.72 15.47
C THR A 14 -3.59 3.18 15.24
N ASP A 15 -2.33 3.43 14.92
CA ASP A 15 -1.81 4.79 14.73
C ASP A 15 -2.40 5.45 13.49
N LEU A 16 -2.50 4.70 12.39
CA LEU A 16 -3.13 5.19 11.16
C LEU A 16 -4.61 5.53 11.39
N ALA A 17 -5.37 4.64 12.03
CA ALA A 17 -6.79 4.88 12.32
C ALA A 17 -7.00 6.08 13.25
N LYS A 18 -6.11 6.28 14.22
CA LYS A 18 -6.12 7.46 15.08
C LYS A 18 -5.90 8.74 14.25
N SER A 19 -4.90 8.75 13.39
CA SER A 19 -4.61 9.90 12.50
C SER A 19 -5.81 10.20 11.58
N ILE A 20 -6.48 9.17 11.05
CA ILE A 20 -7.72 9.32 10.27
C ILE A 20 -8.82 9.98 11.12
N CYS A 21 -9.04 9.50 12.33
CA CYS A 21 -10.05 10.03 13.25
C CYS A 21 -9.77 11.49 13.64
N ASP A 22 -8.50 11.81 13.94
CA ASP A 22 -8.08 13.18 14.27
C ASP A 22 -8.40 14.14 13.11
N LYS A 23 -8.17 13.72 11.87
CA LYS A 23 -8.48 14.48 10.66
C LYS A 23 -10.00 14.68 10.46
N LEU A 24 -10.78 13.64 10.69
CA LEU A 24 -12.25 13.68 10.59
C LEU A 24 -12.92 14.41 11.76
N GLY A 25 -12.19 14.73 12.84
CA GLY A 25 -12.76 15.26 14.07
C GLY A 25 -13.66 14.24 14.80
N LEU A 26 -13.41 12.95 14.62
CA LEU A 26 -14.16 11.85 15.23
C LEU A 26 -13.35 11.17 16.34
N PRO A 27 -14.00 10.68 17.40
CA PRO A 27 -13.32 9.79 18.33
C PRO A 27 -13.05 8.44 17.67
N LEU A 28 -11.90 7.83 18.00
CA LEU A 28 -11.63 6.44 17.62
C LEU A 28 -12.61 5.53 18.37
N GLY A 29 -13.27 4.63 17.64
CA GLY A 29 -14.21 3.67 18.17
C GLY A 29 -13.55 2.69 19.15
N LYS A 30 -14.26 2.37 20.22
CA LYS A 30 -13.76 1.45 21.23
C LYS A 30 -13.97 0.01 20.79
N ILE A 31 -12.88 -0.71 20.66
CA ILE A 31 -12.88 -2.12 20.27
C ILE A 31 -11.86 -2.89 21.11
N LYS A 32 -12.21 -4.12 21.48
CA LYS A 32 -11.30 -5.05 22.17
C LYS A 32 -10.86 -6.12 21.18
N VAL A 33 -9.57 -6.36 21.11
CA VAL A 33 -8.98 -7.52 20.43
C VAL A 33 -8.21 -8.30 21.47
N GLU A 34 -8.50 -9.59 21.62
CA GLU A 34 -7.91 -10.47 22.61
C GLU A 34 -7.54 -11.80 21.97
N HIS A 35 -6.38 -12.31 22.33
CA HIS A 35 -5.92 -13.65 21.95
C HIS A 35 -6.08 -14.59 23.14
N PHE A 36 -6.77 -15.70 22.92
CA PHE A 36 -6.87 -16.75 23.91
C PHE A 36 -5.58 -17.58 23.96
N ALA A 37 -5.42 -18.36 25.03
CA ALA A 37 -4.20 -19.15 25.26
C ALA A 37 -3.93 -20.21 24.19
N ASP A 38 -4.95 -20.63 23.46
CA ASP A 38 -4.89 -21.58 22.33
C ASP A 38 -4.66 -20.89 20.97
N GLY A 39 -4.63 -19.53 20.96
CA GLY A 39 -4.41 -18.73 19.75
C GLY A 39 -5.68 -18.29 19.03
N GLU A 40 -6.87 -18.64 19.53
CA GLU A 40 -8.12 -18.07 18.99
C GLU A 40 -8.19 -16.56 19.26
N ILE A 41 -8.89 -15.83 18.41
CA ILE A 41 -9.00 -14.37 18.47
C ILE A 41 -10.44 -13.98 18.77
N LEU A 42 -10.63 -13.08 19.76
CA LEU A 42 -11.87 -12.38 20.00
C LEU A 42 -11.74 -10.93 19.55
N VAL A 43 -12.70 -10.47 18.75
CA VAL A 43 -12.83 -9.05 18.40
C VAL A 43 -14.23 -8.58 18.83
N GLU A 44 -14.28 -7.60 19.72
CA GLU A 44 -15.52 -7.16 20.37
C GLU A 44 -15.64 -5.63 20.32
N PRO A 45 -16.56 -5.04 19.50
CA PRO A 45 -16.92 -3.64 19.61
C PRO A 45 -17.44 -3.31 21.03
N GLN A 46 -16.86 -2.29 21.66
CA GLN A 46 -17.21 -1.89 23.03
C GLN A 46 -18.25 -0.75 23.06
N GLU A 47 -18.88 -0.48 21.93
CA GLU A 47 -19.95 0.51 21.78
C GLU A 47 -20.98 0.02 20.75
N SER A 48 -22.19 0.63 20.79
CA SER A 48 -23.26 0.24 19.86
C SER A 48 -22.92 0.67 18.44
N VAL A 49 -23.01 -0.27 17.51
CA VAL A 49 -22.84 -0.02 16.06
C VAL A 49 -24.18 -0.08 15.30
N ARG A 50 -25.30 -0.27 16.03
CA ARG A 50 -26.63 -0.46 15.40
C ARG A 50 -27.01 0.69 14.50
N GLY A 51 -27.20 0.37 13.21
CA GLY A 51 -27.58 1.33 12.16
C GLY A 51 -26.47 2.31 11.75
N ARG A 52 -25.27 2.23 12.35
CA ARG A 52 -24.14 3.11 12.05
C ARG A 52 -23.39 2.66 10.79
N SER A 53 -22.67 3.60 10.18
CA SER A 53 -21.65 3.31 9.17
C SER A 53 -20.35 2.98 9.86
N VAL A 54 -19.87 1.75 9.70
CA VAL A 54 -18.66 1.23 10.37
C VAL A 54 -17.52 1.19 9.37
N PHE A 55 -16.36 1.74 9.75
CA PHE A 55 -15.10 1.62 9.03
C PHE A 55 -14.11 0.83 9.88
N ILE A 56 -13.66 -0.32 9.37
CA ILE A 56 -12.68 -1.20 10.03
C ILE A 56 -11.33 -0.97 9.37
N VAL A 57 -10.34 -0.47 10.10
CA VAL A 57 -9.01 -0.17 9.58
C VAL A 57 -8.04 -1.27 10.01
N GLN A 58 -7.51 -2.03 9.05
CA GLN A 58 -6.55 -3.10 9.29
C GLN A 58 -5.68 -3.39 8.06
N SER A 59 -4.41 -3.10 8.14
CA SER A 59 -3.43 -3.59 7.17
C SER A 59 -3.21 -5.09 7.34
N THR A 60 -3.41 -5.88 6.29
CA THR A 60 -3.20 -7.34 6.38
C THR A 60 -1.76 -7.72 6.05
N CYS A 61 -0.82 -7.01 6.69
CA CYS A 61 0.60 -7.30 6.71
C CYS A 61 0.95 -8.45 7.69
N THR A 62 2.21 -8.69 7.94
CA THR A 62 2.66 -9.74 8.89
C THR A 62 2.27 -9.38 10.33
N PRO A 63 1.66 -10.34 11.07
CA PRO A 63 1.28 -11.71 10.73
C PRO A 63 -0.02 -11.78 9.90
N VAL A 64 0.12 -12.07 8.60
CA VAL A 64 -0.93 -11.90 7.57
C VAL A 64 -2.22 -12.66 7.88
N THR A 65 -2.10 -13.92 8.31
CA THR A 65 -3.26 -14.78 8.57
C THR A 65 -4.08 -14.29 9.77
N GLU A 66 -3.38 -13.84 10.80
CA GLU A 66 -3.97 -13.32 12.03
C GLU A 66 -4.73 -12.02 11.74
N HIS A 67 -4.11 -11.06 11.06
CA HIS A 67 -4.75 -9.80 10.71
C HIS A 67 -5.97 -9.99 9.79
N ILE A 68 -5.96 -10.98 8.89
CA ILE A 68 -7.14 -11.32 8.09
C ILE A 68 -8.24 -11.88 8.97
N MET A 69 -7.92 -12.77 9.92
CA MET A 69 -8.92 -13.32 10.85
C MET A 69 -9.52 -12.24 11.75
N GLU A 70 -8.72 -11.31 12.25
CA GLU A 70 -9.24 -10.16 13.00
C GLU A 70 -10.29 -9.37 12.20
N VAL A 71 -10.00 -9.08 10.92
CA VAL A 71 -10.95 -8.39 10.03
C VAL A 71 -12.25 -9.19 9.88
N LEU A 72 -12.16 -10.49 9.59
CA LEU A 72 -13.34 -11.33 9.37
C LEU A 72 -14.21 -11.43 10.62
N ILE A 73 -13.60 -11.61 11.80
CA ILE A 73 -14.30 -11.67 13.08
C ILE A 73 -14.94 -10.32 13.40
N CYS A 74 -14.24 -9.21 13.16
CA CYS A 74 -14.77 -7.86 13.35
C CYS A 74 -16.00 -7.59 12.47
N ILE A 75 -15.96 -7.98 11.20
CA ILE A 75 -17.09 -7.86 10.27
C ILE A 75 -18.29 -8.65 10.81
N ASP A 76 -18.10 -9.91 11.23
CA ASP A 76 -19.18 -10.74 11.76
C ASP A 76 -19.77 -10.15 13.05
N ALA A 77 -18.93 -9.64 13.96
CA ALA A 77 -19.37 -8.96 15.18
C ALA A 77 -20.22 -7.72 14.86
N CYS A 78 -19.78 -6.86 13.96
CA CYS A 78 -20.53 -5.67 13.54
C CYS A 78 -21.85 -6.03 12.85
N LYS A 79 -21.85 -7.03 11.98
CA LYS A 79 -23.05 -7.56 11.30
C LYS A 79 -24.06 -8.06 12.29
N ARG A 80 -23.65 -8.88 13.28
CA ARG A 80 -24.54 -9.40 14.35
C ARG A 80 -25.03 -8.29 15.27
N ALA A 81 -24.27 -7.24 15.46
CA ALA A 81 -24.67 -6.05 16.21
C ALA A 81 -25.55 -5.08 15.38
N SER A 82 -25.95 -5.47 14.18
CA SER A 82 -26.83 -4.72 13.27
C SER A 82 -26.21 -3.38 12.80
N ALA A 83 -24.94 -3.35 12.47
CA ALA A 83 -24.32 -2.23 11.74
C ALA A 83 -25.14 -1.94 10.45
N GLY A 84 -25.23 -0.69 10.07
CA GLY A 84 -25.94 -0.26 8.87
C GLY A 84 -25.14 -0.54 7.60
N GLU A 85 -23.86 -0.24 7.64
CA GLU A 85 -22.87 -0.56 6.62
C GLU A 85 -21.54 -0.94 7.26
N ILE A 86 -20.79 -1.83 6.61
CA ILE A 86 -19.48 -2.27 7.06
C ILE A 86 -18.48 -2.07 5.93
N ASN A 87 -17.66 -1.02 6.06
CA ASN A 87 -16.62 -0.64 5.12
C ASN A 87 -15.27 -1.09 5.67
N VAL A 88 -14.49 -1.84 4.90
CA VAL A 88 -13.21 -2.39 5.32
C VAL A 88 -12.08 -1.63 4.66
N ILE A 89 -11.28 -0.92 5.44
CA ILE A 89 -10.08 -0.24 4.99
C ILE A 89 -8.89 -1.18 5.24
N MET A 90 -8.38 -1.73 4.16
CA MET A 90 -7.18 -2.57 4.15
C MET A 90 -6.08 -1.82 3.40
N PRO A 91 -5.33 -0.89 4.04
CA PRO A 91 -4.34 -0.09 3.34
C PRO A 91 -3.35 -0.95 2.56
N TYR A 92 -2.94 -2.08 3.13
CA TYR A 92 -2.26 -3.16 2.41
C TYR A 92 -3.14 -4.40 2.35
N TYR A 93 -3.45 -4.85 1.12
CA TYR A 93 -4.21 -6.06 0.86
C TYR A 93 -3.28 -7.27 0.79
N GLY A 94 -3.24 -8.05 1.84
CA GLY A 94 -2.43 -9.27 1.91
C GLY A 94 -2.84 -10.30 0.85
N TYR A 95 -1.89 -11.13 0.41
CA TYR A 95 -2.04 -12.09 -0.69
C TYR A 95 -2.28 -11.46 -2.08
N ALA A 96 -2.18 -10.15 -2.26
CA ALA A 96 -2.32 -9.49 -3.56
C ALA A 96 -1.38 -10.08 -4.64
N ARG A 97 -0.19 -10.57 -4.24
CA ARG A 97 0.77 -11.19 -5.16
C ARG A 97 0.37 -12.60 -5.65
N GLN A 98 -0.73 -13.17 -5.11
CA GLN A 98 -1.29 -14.45 -5.53
C GLN A 98 -2.62 -14.22 -6.31
N ASP A 99 -2.55 -13.34 -7.31
CA ASP A 99 -3.68 -12.89 -8.14
C ASP A 99 -4.00 -13.84 -9.29
N ARG A 100 -3.09 -14.74 -9.63
CA ARG A 100 -3.21 -15.70 -10.74
C ARG A 100 -2.47 -17.00 -10.45
N LYS A 101 -2.81 -18.02 -11.18
CA LYS A 101 -2.02 -19.27 -11.21
C LYS A 101 -0.75 -19.05 -12.05
N ALA A 102 0.39 -18.87 -11.39
CA ALA A 102 1.69 -18.79 -12.05
C ALA A 102 2.21 -20.17 -12.48
N ALA A 103 1.73 -21.25 -11.85
CA ALA A 103 2.05 -22.64 -12.19
C ALA A 103 0.81 -23.55 -11.99
N PRO A 104 0.80 -24.77 -12.56
CA PRO A 104 -0.27 -25.73 -12.33
C PRO A 104 -0.53 -26.01 -10.85
N ARG A 105 -1.80 -26.15 -10.48
CA ARG A 105 -2.28 -26.47 -9.11
C ARG A 105 -2.06 -25.38 -8.05
N GLN A 106 -1.61 -24.20 -8.42
CA GLN A 106 -1.55 -23.05 -7.52
C GLN A 106 -2.92 -22.45 -7.25
N PRO A 107 -3.16 -21.90 -6.06
CA PRO A 107 -4.39 -21.16 -5.75
C PRO A 107 -4.39 -19.77 -6.39
N ILE A 108 -5.54 -19.10 -6.31
CA ILE A 108 -5.69 -17.65 -6.48
C ILE A 108 -6.13 -17.11 -5.12
N THR A 109 -5.18 -16.95 -4.20
CA THR A 109 -5.48 -16.63 -2.80
C THR A 109 -6.05 -15.21 -2.65
N SER A 110 -5.67 -14.30 -3.54
CA SER A 110 -6.27 -12.95 -3.59
C SER A 110 -7.80 -13.02 -3.81
N LYS A 111 -8.29 -13.90 -4.70
CA LYS A 111 -9.74 -14.12 -4.88
C LYS A 111 -10.37 -14.79 -3.66
N LEU A 112 -9.67 -15.74 -3.03
CA LEU A 112 -10.18 -16.39 -1.83
C LEU A 112 -10.42 -15.37 -0.70
N VAL A 113 -9.47 -14.46 -0.45
CA VAL A 113 -9.60 -13.41 0.56
C VAL A 113 -10.77 -12.48 0.23
N ALA A 114 -10.91 -12.06 -1.04
CA ALA A 114 -12.04 -11.25 -1.48
C ALA A 114 -13.39 -11.93 -1.17
N ASN A 115 -13.51 -13.23 -1.46
CA ASN A 115 -14.72 -13.99 -1.17
C ASN A 115 -15.00 -14.08 0.34
N LEU A 116 -13.96 -14.28 1.18
CA LEU A 116 -14.13 -14.36 2.63
C LEU A 116 -14.66 -13.04 3.20
N LEU A 117 -14.13 -11.89 2.77
CA LEU A 117 -14.60 -10.57 3.19
C LEU A 117 -16.08 -10.36 2.85
N GLN A 118 -16.48 -10.72 1.63
CA GLN A 118 -17.86 -10.59 1.16
C GLN A 118 -18.82 -11.50 1.94
N VAL A 119 -18.44 -12.75 2.13
CA VAL A 119 -19.27 -13.73 2.87
C VAL A 119 -19.40 -13.34 4.33
N ALA A 120 -18.33 -12.81 4.96
CA ALA A 120 -18.37 -12.27 6.32
C ALA A 120 -19.39 -11.13 6.46
N GLY A 121 -19.53 -10.29 5.42
CA GLY A 121 -20.56 -9.25 5.37
C GLY A 121 -20.02 -7.85 5.10
N ALA A 122 -18.81 -7.70 4.55
CA ALA A 122 -18.30 -6.41 4.09
C ALA A 122 -19.21 -5.85 2.98
N ASN A 123 -19.50 -4.55 3.03
CA ASN A 123 -20.26 -3.83 2.02
C ASN A 123 -19.35 -3.11 1.01
N ARG A 124 -18.12 -2.78 1.41
CA ARG A 124 -17.11 -2.09 0.60
C ARG A 124 -15.72 -2.43 1.11
N VAL A 125 -14.74 -2.43 0.21
CA VAL A 125 -13.32 -2.51 0.54
C VAL A 125 -12.61 -1.27 0.02
N ILE A 126 -11.69 -0.70 0.81
CA ILE A 126 -10.84 0.42 0.45
C ILE A 126 -9.39 -0.04 0.64
N THR A 127 -8.55 0.14 -0.36
CA THR A 127 -7.16 -0.31 -0.35
C THR A 127 -6.27 0.64 -1.15
N PHE A 128 -4.96 0.41 -1.14
CA PHE A 128 -4.01 1.16 -1.96
C PHE A 128 -3.24 0.24 -2.90
N ASP A 129 -2.95 0.74 -4.10
CA ASP A 129 -1.98 0.21 -5.05
C ASP A 129 -1.96 -1.32 -5.11
N LEU A 130 -3.09 -1.94 -5.43
CA LEU A 130 -3.19 -3.38 -5.63
C LEU A 130 -2.09 -3.86 -6.58
N HIS A 131 -1.45 -4.97 -6.22
CA HIS A 131 -0.36 -5.55 -7.03
C HIS A 131 -0.74 -5.76 -8.49
N ALA A 132 -2.00 -6.05 -8.75
CA ALA A 132 -2.55 -6.21 -10.08
C ALA A 132 -3.96 -5.61 -10.14
N ALA A 133 -4.21 -4.71 -11.09
CA ALA A 133 -5.48 -3.99 -11.19
C ALA A 133 -6.69 -4.91 -11.37
N GLN A 134 -6.52 -6.10 -11.96
CA GLN A 134 -7.58 -7.10 -12.14
C GLN A 134 -8.12 -7.66 -10.82
N ILE A 135 -7.42 -7.49 -9.67
CA ILE A 135 -7.91 -7.90 -8.36
C ILE A 135 -9.23 -7.19 -8.02
N GLN A 136 -9.43 -5.97 -8.51
CA GLN A 136 -10.71 -5.27 -8.36
C GLN A 136 -11.89 -6.10 -8.89
N GLY A 137 -11.71 -6.84 -9.96
CA GLY A 137 -12.70 -7.75 -10.53
C GLY A 137 -12.96 -9.03 -9.71
N TYR A 138 -12.25 -9.24 -8.59
CA TYR A 138 -12.51 -10.36 -7.68
C TYR A 138 -13.61 -10.06 -6.66
N PHE A 139 -13.99 -8.81 -6.55
CA PHE A 139 -15.03 -8.36 -5.64
C PHE A 139 -16.35 -8.18 -6.38
N ASP A 140 -17.43 -8.69 -5.79
CA ASP A 140 -18.82 -8.44 -6.22
C ASP A 140 -19.42 -7.24 -5.47
N ILE A 141 -18.68 -6.69 -4.48
CA ILE A 141 -18.97 -5.45 -3.75
C ILE A 141 -18.06 -4.33 -4.25
N PRO A 142 -18.40 -3.06 -4.03
CA PRO A 142 -17.52 -1.95 -4.36
C PRO A 142 -16.14 -2.09 -3.73
N ILE A 143 -15.11 -1.79 -4.51
CA ILE A 143 -13.74 -1.67 -4.07
C ILE A 143 -13.14 -0.37 -4.59
N ASP A 144 -12.56 0.43 -3.69
CA ASP A 144 -11.82 1.64 -4.00
C ASP A 144 -10.32 1.35 -3.85
N ASP A 145 -9.65 1.20 -4.99
CA ASP A 145 -8.20 1.01 -5.08
C ASP A 145 -7.52 2.37 -5.24
N LEU A 146 -7.16 2.97 -4.12
CA LEU A 146 -6.48 4.27 -4.05
C LEU A 146 -5.03 4.12 -4.53
N THR A 147 -4.34 5.25 -4.77
CA THR A 147 -2.92 5.21 -5.16
C THR A 147 -2.08 6.21 -4.37
N THR A 148 -0.89 5.78 -3.95
CA THR A 148 0.08 6.63 -3.24
C THR A 148 0.93 7.46 -4.20
N VAL A 149 0.87 7.19 -5.51
CA VAL A 149 1.72 7.85 -6.52
C VAL A 149 1.66 9.37 -6.47
N PRO A 150 0.49 10.04 -6.34
CA PRO A 150 0.44 11.50 -6.24
C PRO A 150 1.18 12.05 -5.01
N MET A 151 1.03 11.38 -3.86
CA MET A 151 1.70 11.76 -2.62
C MET A 151 3.23 11.61 -2.72
N ILE A 152 3.69 10.49 -3.30
CA ILE A 152 5.11 10.24 -3.57
C ILE A 152 5.64 11.26 -4.59
N GLY A 153 4.84 11.57 -5.62
CA GLY A 153 5.18 12.57 -6.64
C GLY A 153 5.36 13.96 -6.06
N LYS A 154 4.43 14.39 -5.22
CA LYS A 154 4.52 15.67 -4.50
C LYS A 154 5.80 15.74 -3.66
N TYR A 155 6.10 14.68 -2.91
CA TYR A 155 7.33 14.62 -2.10
C TYR A 155 8.59 14.82 -2.93
N PHE A 156 8.70 14.18 -4.10
CA PHE A 156 9.85 14.34 -4.97
C PHE A 156 9.86 15.68 -5.72
N ALA A 157 8.70 16.24 -6.07
CA ALA A 157 8.59 17.57 -6.66
C ALA A 157 9.11 18.66 -5.71
N GLU A 158 8.82 18.55 -4.40
CA GLU A 158 9.29 19.48 -3.37
C GLU A 158 10.82 19.47 -3.18
N LYS A 159 11.54 18.45 -3.66
CA LYS A 159 13.01 18.42 -3.65
C LYS A 159 13.65 19.37 -4.67
N ASN A 160 12.86 19.89 -5.62
CA ASN A 160 13.32 20.85 -6.63
C ASN A 160 14.58 20.39 -7.37
N PHE A 161 14.59 19.14 -7.82
CA PHE A 161 15.67 18.64 -8.68
C PHE A 161 15.65 19.39 -10.02
N PRO A 162 16.83 19.56 -10.69
CA PRO A 162 16.85 20.08 -12.06
C PRO A 162 15.98 19.19 -12.97
N SER A 163 15.03 19.78 -13.67
CA SER A 163 14.03 19.02 -14.44
C SER A 163 14.64 18.17 -15.56
N ASP A 164 15.73 18.62 -16.16
CA ASP A 164 16.47 17.92 -17.20
C ASP A 164 17.35 16.77 -16.66
N GLU A 165 17.54 16.68 -15.35
CA GLU A 165 18.31 15.61 -14.71
C GLU A 165 17.44 14.47 -14.18
N VAL A 166 16.11 14.63 -14.06
CA VAL A 166 15.22 13.61 -13.47
C VAL A 166 14.79 12.58 -14.50
N VAL A 167 14.80 11.30 -14.08
CA VAL A 167 14.17 10.19 -14.83
C VAL A 167 13.45 9.27 -13.87
N VAL A 168 12.21 8.93 -14.19
CA VAL A 168 11.42 7.95 -13.41
C VAL A 168 11.70 6.55 -13.95
N VAL A 169 11.97 5.60 -13.06
CA VAL A 169 12.39 4.25 -13.44
C VAL A 169 11.38 3.23 -13.01
N SER A 170 10.93 2.38 -13.94
CA SER A 170 10.20 1.16 -13.64
C SER A 170 11.18 0.02 -13.35
N PRO A 171 11.04 -0.72 -12.23
CA PRO A 171 11.93 -1.84 -11.90
C PRO A 171 11.74 -3.06 -12.80
N ASP A 172 10.65 -3.11 -13.57
CA ASP A 172 10.34 -4.15 -14.56
C ASP A 172 9.24 -3.67 -15.53
N HIS A 173 8.83 -4.53 -16.46
CA HIS A 173 7.77 -4.21 -17.43
C HIS A 173 6.37 -4.08 -16.78
N GLY A 174 6.12 -4.74 -15.65
CA GLY A 174 4.82 -4.69 -14.95
C GLY A 174 4.54 -3.34 -14.30
N GLY A 175 5.57 -2.66 -13.83
CA GLY A 175 5.47 -1.36 -13.15
C GLY A 175 5.39 -0.14 -14.09
N VAL A 176 5.47 -0.31 -15.40
CA VAL A 176 5.56 0.82 -16.36
C VAL A 176 4.38 1.80 -16.25
N VAL A 177 3.17 1.32 -16.01
CA VAL A 177 1.99 2.19 -15.86
C VAL A 177 2.14 3.09 -14.64
N ARG A 178 2.63 2.54 -13.52
CA ARG A 178 2.89 3.31 -12.29
C ARG A 178 4.02 4.33 -12.51
N ALA A 179 5.10 3.90 -13.14
CA ALA A 179 6.22 4.80 -13.48
C ALA A 179 5.77 5.97 -14.37
N ARG A 180 4.90 5.73 -15.35
CA ARG A 180 4.36 6.79 -16.21
C ARG A 180 3.53 7.79 -15.43
N LYS A 181 2.66 7.33 -14.50
CA LYS A 181 1.87 8.24 -13.65
C LYS A 181 2.77 9.16 -12.81
N LEU A 182 3.85 8.63 -12.24
CA LEU A 182 4.82 9.44 -11.50
C LEU A 182 5.59 10.39 -12.42
N ALA A 183 5.99 9.92 -13.59
CA ALA A 183 6.69 10.72 -14.60
C ALA A 183 5.84 11.91 -15.09
N ASP A 184 4.54 11.70 -15.28
CA ASP A 184 3.59 12.77 -15.66
C ASP A 184 3.49 13.85 -14.55
N ILE A 185 3.59 13.47 -13.27
CA ILE A 185 3.58 14.42 -12.13
C ILE A 185 4.89 15.23 -12.08
N LEU A 186 6.02 14.58 -12.39
CA LEU A 186 7.34 15.19 -12.30
C LEU A 186 7.81 15.83 -13.62
N ASP A 187 7.00 15.77 -14.66
CA ASP A 187 7.36 16.18 -16.04
C ASP A 187 8.70 15.59 -16.46
N ALA A 188 8.87 14.28 -16.26
CA ALA A 188 10.12 13.57 -16.45
C ALA A 188 9.99 12.41 -17.44
N PRO A 189 11.06 12.04 -18.19
CA PRO A 189 11.08 10.83 -18.99
C PRO A 189 11.06 9.57 -18.12
N ILE A 190 10.78 8.41 -18.76
CA ILE A 190 10.82 7.11 -18.11
C ILE A 190 11.97 6.25 -18.62
N ALA A 191 12.52 5.42 -17.73
CA ALA A 191 13.40 4.31 -18.05
C ALA A 191 12.87 3.01 -17.44
N ILE A 192 13.33 1.86 -17.94
CA ILE A 192 12.88 0.54 -17.51
C ILE A 192 14.10 -0.34 -17.27
N ILE A 193 14.15 -1.04 -16.14
CA ILE A 193 15.14 -2.08 -15.90
C ILE A 193 14.63 -3.36 -16.57
N ASP A 194 15.27 -3.74 -17.69
CA ASP A 194 14.92 -4.95 -18.45
C ASP A 194 15.74 -6.15 -17.95
N LYS A 195 15.04 -7.08 -17.30
CA LYS A 195 15.61 -8.33 -16.80
C LYS A 195 15.43 -9.43 -17.84
N ARG A 196 16.36 -9.55 -18.77
CA ARG A 196 16.34 -10.65 -19.74
C ARG A 196 17.10 -11.85 -19.21
N ARG A 197 16.44 -13.02 -19.17
CA ARG A 197 17.11 -14.32 -19.06
C ARG A 197 17.37 -14.87 -20.44
N PRO A 198 18.56 -14.64 -21.04
CA PRO A 198 18.81 -15.07 -22.42
C PRO A 198 18.82 -16.59 -22.58
N LYS A 199 19.21 -17.36 -21.53
CA LYS A 199 19.14 -18.85 -21.48
C LYS A 199 19.24 -19.34 -20.03
N PRO A 200 18.76 -20.59 -19.72
CA PRO A 200 19.06 -21.24 -18.45
C PRO A 200 20.58 -21.34 -18.25
N ASN A 201 21.08 -20.96 -17.07
CA ASN A 201 22.49 -20.99 -16.67
C ASN A 201 23.41 -19.91 -17.26
N MET A 202 22.92 -18.84 -17.88
CA MET A 202 23.70 -17.64 -18.17
C MET A 202 23.45 -16.55 -17.12
N VAL A 203 24.48 -15.77 -16.81
CA VAL A 203 24.36 -14.58 -15.94
C VAL A 203 23.28 -13.65 -16.53
N GLU A 204 22.33 -13.22 -15.70
CA GLU A 204 21.27 -12.28 -16.11
C GLU A 204 21.92 -11.02 -16.68
N ALA A 205 21.79 -10.84 -17.99
CA ALA A 205 22.10 -9.56 -18.60
C ALA A 205 20.95 -8.62 -18.24
N GLN A 206 21.20 -7.73 -17.30
CA GLN A 206 20.25 -6.68 -16.92
C GLN A 206 20.61 -5.43 -17.72
N ASN A 207 19.68 -4.97 -18.54
CA ASN A 207 19.85 -3.79 -19.38
C ASN A 207 18.89 -2.69 -18.88
N VAL A 208 19.23 -1.44 -19.19
CA VAL A 208 18.35 -0.29 -18.93
C VAL A 208 17.86 0.20 -20.28
N ILE A 209 16.54 0.31 -20.43
CA ILE A 209 15.90 0.93 -21.59
C ILE A 209 15.61 2.38 -21.21
N GLY A 210 16.13 3.33 -21.93
CA GLY A 210 16.09 4.76 -21.60
C GLY A 210 17.44 5.29 -21.16
N ASP A 211 17.56 6.61 -21.06
CA ASP A 211 18.81 7.29 -20.69
C ASP A 211 18.82 7.57 -19.17
N VAL A 212 19.84 7.06 -18.48
CA VAL A 212 20.04 7.25 -17.03
C VAL A 212 21.42 7.82 -16.70
N ASP A 213 22.29 7.99 -17.72
CA ASP A 213 23.65 8.51 -17.49
C ASP A 213 23.63 9.98 -17.04
N GLY A 214 24.28 10.26 -15.93
CA GLY A 214 24.25 11.57 -15.28
C GLY A 214 22.93 11.97 -14.64
N LYS A 215 21.90 11.10 -14.65
CA LYS A 215 20.54 11.43 -14.19
C LYS A 215 20.29 11.09 -12.72
N ILE A 216 19.32 11.78 -12.15
CA ILE A 216 18.68 11.46 -10.87
C ILE A 216 17.55 10.48 -11.15
N CYS A 217 17.77 9.22 -10.80
CA CYS A 217 16.81 8.15 -11.04
C CYS A 217 15.85 8.02 -9.87
N ILE A 218 14.53 8.06 -10.13
CA ILE A 218 13.48 7.82 -9.14
C ILE A 218 12.78 6.52 -9.49
N VAL A 219 13.13 5.44 -8.79
CA VAL A 219 12.50 4.12 -8.97
C VAL A 219 11.18 4.09 -8.22
N ILE A 220 10.10 3.59 -8.86
CA ILE A 220 8.79 3.45 -8.20
C ILE A 220 8.26 2.04 -8.33
N ASP A 221 7.78 1.47 -7.20
CA ASP A 221 7.14 0.16 -7.18
C ASP A 221 5.99 0.10 -6.16
N ASP A 222 5.14 -0.96 -6.22
CA ASP A 222 4.07 -1.17 -5.24
C ASP A 222 4.59 -1.75 -3.92
N ILE A 223 5.49 -2.73 -3.98
CA ILE A 223 5.89 -3.52 -2.82
C ILE A 223 7.41 -3.61 -2.72
N CYS A 224 7.94 -3.34 -1.53
CA CYS A 224 9.29 -3.73 -1.15
C CYS A 224 9.23 -4.77 -0.02
N ASP A 225 9.57 -6.04 -0.34
CA ASP A 225 9.55 -7.14 0.63
C ASP A 225 10.95 -7.38 1.21
N THR A 226 11.80 -8.17 0.53
CA THR A 226 13.17 -8.49 1.01
C THR A 226 14.24 -7.51 0.54
N ALA A 227 13.86 -6.51 -0.23
CA ALA A 227 14.69 -5.48 -0.86
C ALA A 227 15.80 -5.99 -1.82
N GLY A 228 16.02 -7.29 -1.93
CA GLY A 228 17.12 -7.83 -2.76
C GLY A 228 17.04 -7.41 -4.22
N THR A 229 15.90 -7.63 -4.85
CA THR A 229 15.66 -7.29 -6.26
C THR A 229 15.72 -5.78 -6.51
N LEU A 230 15.17 -5.00 -5.58
CA LEU A 230 15.18 -3.54 -5.66
C LEU A 230 16.59 -2.97 -5.56
N CYS A 231 17.36 -3.38 -4.55
CA CYS A 231 18.74 -2.94 -4.37
C CYS A 231 19.64 -3.33 -5.56
N ALA A 232 19.45 -4.55 -6.09
CA ALA A 232 20.16 -4.99 -7.29
C ALA A 232 19.80 -4.12 -8.52
N GLY A 233 18.52 -3.79 -8.71
CA GLY A 233 18.07 -2.87 -9.76
C GLY A 233 18.66 -1.47 -9.61
N CYS A 234 18.66 -0.92 -8.41
CA CYS A 234 19.28 0.39 -8.13
C CYS A 234 20.79 0.38 -8.40
N LYS A 235 21.48 -0.73 -8.09
CA LYS A 235 22.90 -0.87 -8.41
C LYS A 235 23.15 -0.84 -9.93
N ILE A 236 22.30 -1.47 -10.73
CA ILE A 236 22.40 -1.43 -12.20
C ILE A 236 22.30 0.00 -12.71
N LEU A 237 21.36 0.80 -12.19
CA LEU A 237 21.26 2.21 -12.58
C LEU A 237 22.57 2.97 -12.28
N LYS A 238 23.18 2.71 -11.12
CA LYS A 238 24.49 3.30 -10.77
C LYS A 238 25.59 2.83 -11.73
N ASP A 239 25.61 1.57 -12.07
CA ASP A 239 26.60 0.97 -13.00
C ASP A 239 26.40 1.51 -14.43
N HIS A 240 25.21 2.04 -14.77
CA HIS A 240 24.91 2.74 -16.04
C HIS A 240 25.05 4.27 -15.94
N GLY A 241 25.72 4.78 -14.92
CA GLY A 241 26.07 6.19 -14.82
C GLY A 241 25.08 7.08 -14.06
N ALA A 242 24.02 6.52 -13.46
CA ALA A 242 23.07 7.33 -12.68
C ALA A 242 23.79 8.15 -11.61
N LYS A 243 23.52 9.47 -11.57
CA LYS A 243 24.09 10.41 -10.59
C LYS A 243 23.66 10.07 -9.18
N GLU A 244 22.37 9.89 -8.98
CA GLU A 244 21.73 9.52 -7.70
C GLU A 244 20.55 8.58 -7.95
N VAL A 245 20.22 7.75 -6.95
CA VAL A 245 19.07 6.83 -7.02
C VAL A 245 18.19 7.04 -5.80
N TYR A 246 16.94 7.39 -6.05
CA TYR A 246 15.86 7.50 -5.09
C TYR A 246 14.81 6.43 -5.36
N VAL A 247 14.01 6.11 -4.36
CA VAL A 247 12.98 5.07 -4.46
C VAL A 247 11.68 5.55 -3.82
N GLY A 248 10.54 5.30 -4.49
CA GLY A 248 9.19 5.44 -3.95
C GLY A 248 8.50 4.09 -3.91
N ILE A 249 7.92 3.72 -2.76
CA ILE A 249 7.24 2.42 -2.57
C ILE A 249 5.91 2.65 -1.86
N SER A 250 4.84 2.04 -2.37
CA SER A 250 3.56 2.06 -1.67
C SER A 250 3.62 1.24 -0.38
N HIS A 251 4.06 -0.02 -0.45
CA HIS A 251 3.99 -0.98 0.65
C HIS A 251 5.36 -1.46 1.09
N GLY A 252 5.86 -0.92 2.20
CA GLY A 252 7.13 -1.34 2.82
C GLY A 252 6.94 -2.55 3.73
N ILE A 253 6.94 -3.77 3.19
CA ILE A 253 6.83 -5.00 3.99
C ILE A 253 8.09 -5.21 4.82
N PHE A 254 9.25 -5.03 4.22
CA PHE A 254 10.58 -5.14 4.84
C PHE A 254 10.80 -6.40 5.66
N SER A 255 10.60 -7.54 5.01
CA SER A 255 10.89 -8.83 5.60
C SER A 255 12.39 -9.06 5.80
N ARG A 256 12.74 -9.80 6.85
CA ARG A 256 14.11 -10.21 7.16
C ARG A 256 15.05 -8.99 7.33
N ASP A 257 16.15 -8.97 6.59
CA ASP A 257 17.24 -7.98 6.58
C ASP A 257 17.04 -6.87 5.52
N ALA A 258 15.79 -6.64 5.09
CA ALA A 258 15.50 -5.68 4.02
C ALA A 258 16.00 -4.26 4.33
N VAL A 259 15.78 -3.79 5.57
CA VAL A 259 16.20 -2.45 6.01
C VAL A 259 17.72 -2.33 5.97
N ASP A 260 18.45 -3.35 6.45
CA ASP A 260 19.91 -3.36 6.43
C ASP A 260 20.45 -3.35 4.98
N LYS A 261 19.79 -4.06 4.06
CA LYS A 261 20.14 -4.03 2.63
C LYS A 261 19.95 -2.66 2.02
N ILE A 262 18.84 -1.98 2.34
CA ILE A 262 18.55 -0.63 1.86
C ILE A 262 19.59 0.35 2.39
N GLU A 263 19.89 0.30 3.68
CA GLU A 263 20.87 1.18 4.32
C GLU A 263 22.27 1.04 3.70
N ASN A 264 22.69 -0.21 3.38
CA ASN A 264 23.97 -0.51 2.76
C ASN A 264 23.98 -0.44 1.23
N SER A 265 22.88 -0.03 0.59
CA SER A 265 22.74 0.03 -0.87
C SER A 265 23.18 1.39 -1.42
N VAL A 266 23.14 1.52 -2.76
CA VAL A 266 23.35 2.77 -3.50
C VAL A 266 22.16 3.72 -3.43
N ILE A 267 21.04 3.30 -2.84
CA ILE A 267 19.85 4.13 -2.65
C ILE A 267 20.22 5.29 -1.74
N LYS A 268 19.97 6.52 -2.20
CA LYS A 268 20.20 7.73 -1.43
C LYS A 268 19.09 7.98 -0.42
N GLU A 269 17.85 7.80 -0.85
CA GLU A 269 16.68 7.94 -0.01
C GLU A 269 15.54 7.06 -0.57
N MET A 270 14.76 6.47 0.32
CA MET A 270 13.55 5.71 0.02
C MET A 270 12.36 6.35 0.72
N VAL A 271 11.30 6.58 -0.03
CA VAL A 271 10.02 7.05 0.50
C VAL A 271 9.02 5.91 0.46
N ILE A 272 8.36 5.67 1.57
CA ILE A 272 7.29 4.67 1.68
C ILE A 272 6.01 5.31 2.23
N SER A 273 4.88 4.65 2.06
CA SER A 273 3.67 5.02 2.78
C SER A 273 3.52 4.23 4.09
N ASP A 274 2.67 4.73 4.99
CA ASP A 274 2.27 4.04 6.21
C ASP A 274 1.08 3.07 6.01
N THR A 275 0.84 2.63 4.77
CA THR A 275 -0.10 1.53 4.47
C THR A 275 0.25 0.24 5.20
N ILE A 276 1.52 0.07 5.55
CA ILE A 276 2.03 -0.94 6.48
C ILE A 276 2.78 -0.18 7.58
N PRO A 277 2.52 -0.46 8.86
CA PRO A 277 3.26 0.19 9.94
C PRO A 277 4.75 -0.08 9.82
N PHE A 278 5.54 0.98 9.99
CA PHE A 278 7.00 0.89 10.01
C PHE A 278 7.48 1.02 11.45
N PRO A 279 7.78 -0.11 12.15
CA PRO A 279 8.07 -0.12 13.58
C PRO A 279 9.32 0.71 13.94
N GLU A 280 9.32 1.33 15.11
CA GLU A 280 10.44 2.14 15.62
C GLU A 280 11.78 1.41 15.59
N GLU A 281 11.80 0.10 15.91
CA GLU A 281 12.99 -0.74 15.84
C GLU A 281 13.61 -0.80 14.43
N LYS A 282 12.76 -0.77 13.39
CA LYS A 282 13.21 -0.72 11.99
C LYS A 282 13.57 0.70 11.59
N GLN A 283 12.84 1.70 12.08
CA GLN A 283 13.16 3.12 11.84
C GLN A 283 14.54 3.47 12.38
N ALA A 284 14.89 3.00 13.57
CA ALA A 284 16.19 3.24 14.20
C ALA A 284 17.38 2.64 13.40
N LYS A 285 17.13 1.69 12.49
CA LYS A 285 18.16 1.05 11.67
C LYS A 285 18.40 1.73 10.33
N SER A 286 17.60 2.71 9.95
CA SER A 286 17.72 3.37 8.66
C SER A 286 17.66 4.89 8.76
N THR A 287 18.62 5.52 8.12
CA THR A 287 18.62 6.97 7.90
C THR A 287 18.02 7.36 6.56
N LYS A 288 17.83 6.37 5.66
CA LYS A 288 17.40 6.55 4.27
C LYS A 288 15.91 6.47 4.08
N ILE A 289 15.16 5.78 4.97
CA ILE A 289 13.73 5.53 4.79
C ILE A 289 12.92 6.67 5.39
N LYS A 290 12.02 7.25 4.57
CA LYS A 290 11.05 8.29 4.95
C LYS A 290 9.64 7.73 4.81
N VAL A 291 8.79 8.00 5.79
CA VAL A 291 7.40 7.53 5.81
C VAL A 291 6.46 8.70 5.52
N LEU A 292 5.57 8.53 4.57
CA LEU A 292 4.47 9.45 4.27
C LEU A 292 3.17 8.82 4.74
N SER A 293 2.29 9.62 5.37
CA SER A 293 1.01 9.09 5.85
C SER A 293 -0.08 9.17 4.78
N VAL A 294 -0.86 8.08 4.67
CA VAL A 294 -2.07 8.02 3.85
C VAL A 294 -3.33 8.43 4.62
N ALA A 295 -3.18 8.88 5.87
CA ALA A 295 -4.29 9.21 6.75
C ALA A 295 -5.22 10.29 6.16
N ASP A 296 -4.66 11.35 5.58
CA ASP A 296 -5.43 12.43 4.96
C ASP A 296 -6.27 11.90 3.80
N MET A 297 -5.68 11.11 2.91
CA MET A 297 -6.39 10.52 1.76
C MET A 297 -7.50 9.56 2.20
N LEU A 298 -7.27 8.78 3.26
CA LEU A 298 -8.30 7.90 3.83
C LEU A 298 -9.41 8.68 4.51
N ALA A 299 -9.10 9.73 5.23
CA ALA A 299 -10.11 10.61 5.85
C ALA A 299 -10.99 11.26 4.78
N ASP A 300 -10.40 11.83 3.74
CA ASP A 300 -11.13 12.43 2.61
C ASP A 300 -11.98 11.37 1.88
N THR A 301 -11.49 10.13 1.79
CA THR A 301 -12.26 9.03 1.19
C THR A 301 -13.45 8.63 2.05
N ILE A 302 -13.29 8.54 3.37
CA ILE A 302 -14.40 8.30 4.32
C ILE A 302 -15.43 9.40 4.20
N ASP A 303 -14.99 10.68 4.21
CA ASP A 303 -15.88 11.83 4.07
C ASP A 303 -16.66 11.80 2.74
N ALA A 304 -15.99 11.47 1.64
CA ALA A 304 -16.62 11.33 0.34
C ALA A 304 -17.70 10.23 0.31
N ILE A 305 -17.42 9.07 0.94
CA ILE A 305 -18.38 7.96 1.04
C ILE A 305 -19.59 8.36 1.86
N GLU A 306 -19.39 8.97 3.03
CA GLU A 306 -20.45 9.37 3.95
C GLU A 306 -21.33 10.49 3.37
N ASN A 307 -20.73 11.41 2.61
CA ASN A 307 -21.45 12.51 1.96
C ASN A 307 -21.95 12.16 0.57
N HIS A 308 -21.78 10.91 0.10
CA HIS A 308 -22.17 10.45 -1.23
C HIS A 308 -21.58 11.30 -2.37
N THR A 309 -20.35 11.79 -2.18
CA THR A 309 -19.58 12.51 -3.20
C THR A 309 -18.62 11.55 -3.92
N PRO A 310 -18.21 11.86 -5.16
CA PRO A 310 -17.31 10.98 -5.91
C PRO A 310 -15.93 10.85 -5.25
N VAL A 311 -15.50 9.64 -4.96
CA VAL A 311 -14.13 9.35 -4.47
C VAL A 311 -13.06 9.79 -5.47
N SER A 312 -13.39 9.89 -6.77
CA SER A 312 -12.47 10.42 -7.79
C SER A 312 -11.98 11.85 -7.50
N LEU A 313 -12.77 12.66 -6.79
CA LEU A 313 -12.36 14.02 -6.39
C LEU A 313 -11.21 13.99 -5.38
N VAL A 314 -11.13 12.96 -4.55
CA VAL A 314 -9.99 12.75 -3.64
C VAL A 314 -8.69 12.60 -4.45
N TYR A 315 -8.71 11.80 -5.53
CA TYR A 315 -7.55 11.67 -6.41
C TYR A 315 -7.14 12.96 -7.10
N GLU A 316 -8.11 13.75 -7.55
CA GLU A 316 -7.86 15.01 -8.23
C GLU A 316 -7.21 16.04 -7.31
N ALA A 317 -7.64 16.10 -6.04
CA ALA A 317 -7.06 16.98 -5.04
C ALA A 317 -5.55 16.70 -4.81
N TYR A 318 -5.13 15.43 -4.87
CA TYR A 318 -3.73 15.06 -4.69
C TYR A 318 -2.88 15.14 -5.98
N LYS A 319 -3.51 15.30 -7.16
CA LYS A 319 -2.78 15.51 -8.43
C LYS A 319 -2.43 16.97 -8.70
N ASN A 320 -3.21 17.90 -8.17
CA ASN A 320 -3.14 19.33 -8.53
C ASN A 320 -2.37 20.18 -7.50
N HIS A 321 -1.69 19.54 -6.56
CA HIS A 321 -0.86 20.16 -5.53
C HIS A 321 0.55 19.61 -5.60
#